data_ea78bd04449ee254e12208214aee422a
#
_entry.id   ea78bd04449ee254e12208214aee422a
#
_cell.length_a   1.000
_cell.length_b   1.000
_cell.length_c   1.000
_cell.angle_alpha   90.00
_cell.angle_beta   90.00
_cell.angle_gamma   90.00
#
_symmetry.space_group_name_H-M   'P 1'
#
loop_
_entity.id
_entity.type
_entity.pdbx_description
1 polymer ?
#
loop_
_entity_poly.entity_id
_entity_poly.type
_entity_poly.pdbx_seq_one_letter_code
_entity_poly.pdbx_strand_id
1 'polypeptide(L)'
;MKAVCWHGANDVRVDTVPDPKIINPRDAIVKITSTAICGSDLHLYNGYIPTMQSGDILGHEFMGEVVELGSAVKNLKVGDRIVVPFTISCGNCFFCQRDLWSLCDNSNPNAWMAEKMYGHSPSGLFGYSHLFGGYAGGQAEYARVPFADVGPMKVPDGLTDDQVLFLTDIFPTGYMAAENCDIEPGDIVAVWGCGPVGLFAIKSAYMLGAERVIAIDRVPERLQMAKEQCKAEIINYEEVDAGEAVKEMTGGRGPDACIDAVGMEAHGTGADALYDQVKQAVRLETDRPTALRQLIVACRKGGHLSLAGVYGGFLDKIPMGSAFNKGLTWKMGQTHVHKYLRPLLDRVQKGEIDPSFVITHRLKLEDAPHGYKIFKDKKDNCIKVVLKPWAT
;
A
#
# COMPACT_ATOMS: atom_id res chain seq x y z
N MET A 1 15.67 -1.07 -22.19
CA MET A 1 14.49 -1.77 -21.66
C MET A 1 13.23 -0.92 -21.79
N LYS A 2 12.04 -1.52 -21.80
CA LYS A 2 10.77 -0.82 -21.67
C LYS A 2 10.44 -0.57 -20.21
N ALA A 3 9.85 0.60 -19.91
CA ALA A 3 9.42 0.96 -18.56
C ALA A 3 8.23 1.92 -18.59
N VAL A 4 7.38 1.85 -17.58
CA VAL A 4 6.28 2.81 -17.37
C VAL A 4 6.85 4.07 -16.71
N CYS A 5 6.85 5.17 -17.44
CA CYS A 5 7.42 6.44 -17.02
C CYS A 5 6.34 7.49 -16.76
N TRP A 6 6.50 8.26 -15.69
CA TRP A 6 5.66 9.39 -15.37
C TRP A 6 6.08 10.63 -16.19
N HIS A 7 5.15 11.31 -16.85
CA HIS A 7 5.40 12.52 -17.65
C HIS A 7 4.64 13.75 -17.16
N GLY A 8 3.83 13.59 -16.14
CA GLY A 8 3.01 14.65 -15.59
C GLY A 8 1.70 14.11 -15.00
N ALA A 9 0.90 14.99 -14.44
CA ALA A 9 -0.40 14.61 -13.90
C ALA A 9 -1.29 14.00 -15.00
N ASN A 10 -1.78 12.78 -14.74
CA ASN A 10 -2.59 11.95 -15.64
C ASN A 10 -1.87 11.53 -16.95
N ASP A 11 -0.55 11.54 -16.94
CA ASP A 11 0.27 11.16 -18.10
C ASP A 11 1.35 10.16 -17.68
N VAL A 12 1.12 8.89 -17.97
CA VAL A 12 2.10 7.81 -17.89
C VAL A 12 2.22 7.15 -19.25
N ARG A 13 3.44 6.80 -19.62
CA ARG A 13 3.78 6.22 -20.92
C ARG A 13 4.73 5.06 -20.75
N VAL A 14 4.75 4.17 -21.75
CA VAL A 14 5.77 3.12 -21.82
C VAL A 14 6.90 3.60 -22.73
N ASP A 15 8.03 3.92 -22.14
CA ASP A 15 9.21 4.43 -22.83
C ASP A 15 10.29 3.36 -22.98
N THR A 16 11.18 3.58 -23.94
CA THR A 16 12.46 2.84 -24.02
C THR A 16 13.52 3.64 -23.27
N VAL A 17 14.00 3.07 -22.18
CA VAL A 17 15.00 3.69 -21.29
C VAL A 17 16.26 2.81 -21.21
N PRO A 18 17.40 3.35 -20.76
CA PRO A 18 18.61 2.56 -20.52
C PRO A 18 18.34 1.41 -19.52
N ASP A 19 19.02 0.28 -19.73
CA ASP A 19 19.00 -0.82 -18.78
C ASP A 19 19.66 -0.44 -17.46
N PRO A 20 19.17 -0.91 -16.31
CA PRO A 20 19.80 -0.67 -15.01
C PRO A 20 21.16 -1.36 -14.94
N LYS A 21 22.07 -0.82 -14.10
CA LYS A 21 23.43 -1.32 -13.89
C LYS A 21 23.72 -1.46 -12.40
N ILE A 22 24.59 -2.39 -12.04
CA ILE A 22 25.20 -2.44 -10.71
C ILE A 22 26.03 -1.15 -10.51
N ILE A 23 25.71 -0.38 -9.49
CA ILE A 23 26.45 0.82 -9.08
C ILE A 23 27.00 0.73 -7.66
N ASN A 24 26.53 -0.22 -6.88
CA ASN A 24 27.02 -0.53 -5.53
C ASN A 24 27.26 -2.03 -5.41
N PRO A 25 28.29 -2.50 -4.68
CA PRO A 25 28.54 -3.93 -4.46
C PRO A 25 27.38 -4.69 -3.80
N ARG A 26 26.43 -4.00 -3.18
CA ARG A 26 25.23 -4.57 -2.54
C ARG A 26 23.99 -4.52 -3.44
N ASP A 27 24.13 -4.20 -4.72
CA ASP A 27 23.02 -4.16 -5.67
C ASP A 27 22.76 -5.54 -6.29
N ALA A 28 21.53 -5.74 -6.76
CA ALA A 28 21.17 -6.78 -7.73
C ALA A 28 20.43 -6.16 -8.92
N ILE A 29 20.53 -6.79 -10.09
CA ILE A 29 19.63 -6.55 -11.23
C ILE A 29 18.63 -7.69 -11.29
N VAL A 30 17.37 -7.33 -11.37
CA VAL A 30 16.23 -8.25 -11.39
C VAL A 30 15.50 -8.11 -12.73
N LYS A 31 15.32 -9.21 -13.44
CA LYS A 31 14.42 -9.33 -14.58
C LYS A 31 13.00 -9.47 -14.02
N ILE A 32 12.17 -8.47 -14.24
CA ILE A 32 10.83 -8.42 -13.66
C ILE A 32 9.92 -9.43 -14.36
N THR A 33 9.32 -10.35 -13.61
CA THR A 33 8.36 -11.31 -14.13
C THR A 33 6.92 -10.87 -13.88
N SER A 34 6.71 -10.08 -12.82
CA SER A 34 5.40 -9.57 -12.43
C SER A 34 5.54 -8.28 -11.63
N THR A 35 4.69 -7.31 -11.94
CA THR A 35 4.56 -6.06 -11.19
C THR A 35 3.11 -5.62 -11.14
N ALA A 36 2.75 -4.72 -10.22
CA ALA A 36 1.36 -4.31 -10.09
C ALA A 36 1.21 -2.78 -9.98
N ILE A 37 0.01 -2.29 -10.29
CA ILE A 37 -0.39 -0.90 -10.05
C ILE A 37 -1.01 -0.81 -8.65
N CYS A 38 -0.48 0.07 -7.81
CA CYS A 38 -0.95 0.33 -6.45
C CYS A 38 -1.84 1.58 -6.38
N GLY A 39 -2.65 1.68 -5.33
CA GLY A 39 -3.41 2.90 -5.03
C GLY A 39 -2.50 4.11 -4.82
N SER A 40 -1.34 3.94 -4.22
CA SER A 40 -0.36 5.01 -4.02
C SER A 40 0.32 5.49 -5.32
N ASP A 41 0.39 4.65 -6.36
CA ASP A 41 0.81 5.10 -7.70
C ASP A 41 -0.18 6.12 -8.29
N LEU A 42 -1.47 6.04 -7.91
CA LEU A 42 -2.48 7.02 -8.34
C LEU A 42 -2.23 8.40 -7.74
N HIS A 43 -1.66 8.49 -6.55
CA HIS A 43 -1.27 9.78 -5.97
C HIS A 43 -0.22 10.49 -6.85
N LEU A 44 0.75 9.73 -7.39
CA LEU A 44 1.75 10.22 -8.35
C LEU A 44 1.08 10.57 -9.68
N TYR A 45 0.25 9.66 -10.19
CA TYR A 45 -0.49 9.83 -11.43
C TYR A 45 -1.40 11.08 -11.40
N ASN A 46 -2.03 11.36 -10.26
CA ASN A 46 -2.88 12.54 -10.07
C ASN A 46 -2.07 13.83 -9.81
N GLY A 47 -0.76 13.74 -9.60
CA GLY A 47 0.11 14.89 -9.34
C GLY A 47 -0.02 15.46 -7.92
N TYR A 48 -0.45 14.64 -6.95
CA TYR A 48 -0.59 15.08 -5.55
C TYR A 48 0.73 15.05 -4.77
N ILE A 49 1.65 14.18 -5.16
CA ILE A 49 2.94 14.04 -4.49
C ILE A 49 3.98 14.93 -5.18
N PRO A 50 4.69 15.81 -4.43
CA PRO A 50 5.70 16.68 -5.00
C PRO A 50 6.98 15.92 -5.37
N THR A 51 7.87 16.62 -6.10
CA THR A 51 9.22 16.18 -6.46
C THR A 51 9.31 15.03 -7.47
N MET A 52 8.21 14.71 -8.18
CA MET A 52 8.28 13.86 -9.36
C MET A 52 8.97 14.57 -10.53
N GLN A 53 9.72 13.83 -11.33
CA GLN A 53 10.39 14.32 -12.53
C GLN A 53 9.91 13.55 -13.77
N SER A 54 9.79 14.24 -14.90
CA SER A 54 9.41 13.56 -16.15
C SER A 54 10.44 12.51 -16.53
N GLY A 55 9.99 11.28 -16.76
CA GLY A 55 10.82 10.11 -17.02
C GLY A 55 11.04 9.21 -15.79
N ASP A 56 10.57 9.59 -14.60
CA ASP A 56 10.63 8.70 -13.42
C ASP A 56 9.88 7.39 -13.68
N ILE A 57 10.57 6.26 -13.46
CA ILE A 57 10.00 4.92 -13.63
C ILE A 57 9.17 4.56 -12.41
N LEU A 58 7.89 4.24 -12.63
CA LEU A 58 6.92 3.91 -11.59
C LEU A 58 6.99 2.45 -11.12
N GLY A 59 6.24 2.16 -10.05
CA GLY A 59 5.96 0.81 -9.56
C GLY A 59 6.85 0.37 -8.41
N HIS A 60 6.21 0.04 -7.29
CA HIS A 60 6.86 -0.40 -6.07
C HIS A 60 6.44 -1.82 -5.64
N GLU A 61 5.48 -2.42 -6.34
CA GLU A 61 5.07 -3.80 -6.15
C GLU A 61 5.63 -4.66 -7.27
N PHE A 62 6.76 -5.32 -7.08
CA PHE A 62 7.37 -6.13 -8.14
C PHE A 62 8.15 -7.34 -7.62
N MET A 63 8.30 -8.31 -8.49
CA MET A 63 9.09 -9.50 -8.31
C MET A 63 9.74 -9.93 -9.60
N GLY A 64 10.72 -10.83 -9.52
CA GLY A 64 11.38 -11.34 -10.72
C GLY A 64 12.51 -12.29 -10.42
N GLU A 65 13.35 -12.49 -11.43
CA GLU A 65 14.51 -13.35 -11.38
C GLU A 65 15.80 -12.52 -11.32
N VAL A 66 16.70 -12.88 -10.43
CA VAL A 66 18.02 -12.24 -10.31
C VAL A 66 18.85 -12.58 -11.53
N VAL A 67 19.32 -11.56 -12.28
CA VAL A 67 20.16 -11.74 -13.48
C VAL A 67 21.59 -11.26 -13.30
N GLU A 68 21.85 -10.34 -12.34
CA GLU A 68 23.20 -9.86 -12.02
C GLU A 68 23.28 -9.51 -10.53
N LEU A 69 24.45 -9.70 -9.93
CA LEU A 69 24.71 -9.43 -8.52
C LEU A 69 25.99 -8.62 -8.33
N GLY A 70 25.93 -7.65 -7.42
CA GLY A 70 27.10 -6.99 -6.89
C GLY A 70 27.91 -7.93 -5.98
N SER A 71 29.21 -7.66 -5.89
CA SER A 71 30.18 -8.56 -5.26
C SER A 71 29.99 -8.79 -3.77
N ALA A 72 29.24 -7.92 -3.08
CA ALA A 72 28.96 -8.04 -1.65
C ALA A 72 27.68 -8.83 -1.34
N VAL A 73 26.81 -9.12 -2.34
CA VAL A 73 25.60 -9.91 -2.15
C VAL A 73 25.97 -11.38 -2.03
N LYS A 74 25.63 -12.04 -0.90
CA LYS A 74 26.02 -13.43 -0.59
C LYS A 74 24.85 -14.39 -0.42
N ASN A 75 23.66 -13.87 -0.15
CA ASN A 75 22.46 -14.65 0.16
C ASN A 75 21.58 -14.93 -1.07
N LEU A 76 21.90 -14.32 -2.22
CA LEU A 76 21.23 -14.54 -3.51
C LEU A 76 22.21 -15.12 -4.54
N LYS A 77 21.67 -15.75 -5.57
CA LYS A 77 22.39 -16.20 -6.77
C LYS A 77 21.59 -15.84 -8.01
N VAL A 78 22.26 -15.75 -9.15
CA VAL A 78 21.62 -15.61 -10.47
C VAL A 78 20.67 -16.79 -10.69
N GLY A 79 19.46 -16.51 -11.16
CA GLY A 79 18.35 -17.45 -11.33
C GLY A 79 17.42 -17.56 -10.10
N ASP A 80 17.73 -16.95 -8.95
CA ASP A 80 16.81 -16.93 -7.83
C ASP A 80 15.57 -16.09 -8.17
N ARG A 81 14.37 -16.64 -7.96
CA ARG A 81 13.11 -15.87 -7.95
C ARG A 81 12.94 -15.17 -6.63
N ILE A 82 12.68 -13.88 -6.68
CA ILE A 82 12.58 -13.05 -5.48
C ILE A 82 11.37 -12.12 -5.52
N VAL A 83 10.77 -11.86 -4.35
CA VAL A 83 9.89 -10.72 -4.11
C VAL A 83 10.71 -9.58 -3.50
N VAL A 84 10.42 -8.34 -3.89
CA VAL A 84 11.17 -7.16 -3.46
C VAL A 84 10.25 -6.25 -2.65
N PRO A 85 10.53 -6.02 -1.35
CA PRO A 85 9.78 -5.06 -0.53
C PRO A 85 9.79 -3.68 -1.15
N PHE A 86 8.67 -2.96 -1.10
CA PHE A 86 8.60 -1.61 -1.65
C PHE A 86 9.50 -0.61 -0.89
N THR A 87 9.79 -0.86 0.39
CA THR A 87 10.70 -0.08 1.20
C THR A 87 12.14 -0.57 1.06
N ILE A 88 13.08 0.35 0.92
CA ILE A 88 14.50 0.04 0.80
C ILE A 88 15.15 0.20 2.17
N SER A 89 15.88 -0.83 2.64
CA SER A 89 16.42 -0.85 4.00
C SER A 89 17.85 -1.37 4.04
N CYS A 90 18.72 -0.74 4.85
CA CYS A 90 20.15 -1.08 4.93
C CYS A 90 20.47 -2.30 5.80
N GLY A 91 19.55 -2.70 6.71
CA GLY A 91 19.68 -3.85 7.59
C GLY A 91 20.47 -3.63 8.87
N ASN A 92 21.17 -2.51 9.05
CA ASN A 92 22.10 -2.32 10.16
C ASN A 92 21.98 -1.00 10.94
N CYS A 93 21.08 -0.07 10.56
CA CYS A 93 20.83 1.14 11.34
C CYS A 93 19.95 0.86 12.56
N PHE A 94 19.83 1.86 13.44
CA PHE A 94 19.03 1.77 14.66
C PHE A 94 17.61 1.25 14.41
N PHE A 95 16.95 1.74 13.36
CA PHE A 95 15.58 1.39 13.03
C PHE A 95 15.47 -0.02 12.43
N CYS A 96 16.34 -0.39 11.48
CA CYS A 96 16.33 -1.73 10.89
C CYS A 96 16.54 -2.83 11.94
N GLN A 97 17.41 -2.61 12.93
CA GLN A 97 17.67 -3.56 14.00
C GLN A 97 16.52 -3.70 15.01
N ARG A 98 15.46 -2.90 14.87
CA ARG A 98 14.24 -2.91 15.70
C ARG A 98 12.98 -3.23 14.89
N ASP A 99 13.14 -3.84 13.72
CA ASP A 99 12.06 -4.13 12.78
C ASP A 99 11.25 -2.91 12.31
N LEU A 100 11.81 -1.71 12.44
CA LEU A 100 11.23 -0.46 11.97
C LEU A 100 11.77 -0.11 10.57
N TRP A 101 11.64 -1.04 9.64
CA TRP A 101 12.30 -1.06 8.35
C TRP A 101 11.96 0.15 7.47
N SER A 102 10.72 0.63 7.48
CA SER A 102 10.28 1.82 6.71
C SER A 102 10.86 3.13 7.23
N LEU A 103 11.62 3.09 8.33
CA LEU A 103 12.26 4.25 8.95
C LEU A 103 13.80 4.18 8.82
N CYS A 104 14.32 3.44 7.83
CA CYS A 104 15.76 3.28 7.63
C CYS A 104 16.46 4.62 7.37
N ASP A 105 17.48 4.95 8.18
CA ASP A 105 18.25 6.18 8.06
C ASP A 105 19.16 6.24 6.82
N ASN A 106 19.54 5.09 6.25
CA ASN A 106 20.63 5.00 5.28
C ASN A 106 20.17 4.74 3.85
N SER A 107 18.87 4.65 3.59
CA SER A 107 18.38 4.26 2.27
C SER A 107 17.81 5.39 1.42
N ASN A 108 17.55 6.57 2.00
CA ASN A 108 17.09 7.72 1.24
C ASN A 108 18.25 8.69 0.91
N PRO A 109 18.76 8.71 -0.35
CA PRO A 109 19.85 9.63 -0.73
C PRO A 109 19.40 11.10 -0.71
N ASN A 110 18.09 11.37 -0.70
CA ASN A 110 17.50 12.71 -0.65
C ASN A 110 16.91 13.02 0.74
N ALA A 111 17.44 12.41 1.81
CA ALA A 111 16.95 12.58 3.18
C ALA A 111 16.67 14.04 3.56
N TRP A 112 17.55 14.96 3.14
CA TRP A 112 17.41 16.40 3.41
C TRP A 112 16.08 17.01 2.94
N MET A 113 15.48 16.48 1.84
CA MET A 113 14.17 16.94 1.35
C MET A 113 13.05 16.54 2.31
N ALA A 114 13.06 15.27 2.73
CA ALA A 114 12.08 14.75 3.68
C ALA A 114 12.23 15.37 5.06
N GLU A 115 13.47 15.57 5.53
CA GLU A 115 13.77 16.25 6.80
C GLU A 115 13.22 17.69 6.82
N LYS A 116 13.35 18.41 5.71
CA LYS A 116 12.78 19.75 5.60
C LYS A 116 11.25 19.79 5.68
N MET A 117 10.60 18.73 5.21
CA MET A 117 9.14 18.66 5.15
C MET A 117 8.52 18.05 6.42
N TYR A 118 9.14 16.99 6.94
CA TYR A 118 8.58 16.18 8.04
C TYR A 118 9.39 16.23 9.34
N GLY A 119 10.56 16.88 9.33
CA GLY A 119 11.48 16.90 10.47
C GLY A 119 12.34 15.63 10.59
N HIS A 120 12.18 14.67 9.70
CA HIS A 120 12.94 13.41 9.63
C HIS A 120 12.86 12.81 8.23
N SER A 121 13.74 11.85 7.92
CA SER A 121 13.67 11.09 6.69
C SER A 121 13.15 9.68 6.92
N PRO A 122 12.13 9.20 6.18
CA PRO A 122 11.81 7.79 6.10
C PRO A 122 12.78 7.06 5.17
N SER A 123 12.63 5.74 5.03
CA SER A 123 13.39 4.93 4.08
C SER A 123 13.17 5.37 2.63
N GLY A 124 14.09 4.99 1.75
CA GLY A 124 13.88 5.05 0.30
C GLY A 124 12.74 4.12 -0.14
N LEU A 125 12.04 4.53 -1.20
CA LEU A 125 10.97 3.75 -1.83
C LEU A 125 11.26 3.53 -3.31
N PHE A 126 10.93 2.36 -3.84
CA PHE A 126 10.97 2.13 -5.28
C PHE A 126 9.84 2.86 -5.99
N GLY A 127 10.07 3.36 -7.20
CA GLY A 127 9.06 3.87 -8.10
C GLY A 127 8.18 4.97 -7.50
N TYR A 128 8.76 5.79 -6.63
CA TYR A 128 8.07 6.88 -5.95
C TYR A 128 8.86 8.18 -6.09
N SER A 129 8.41 9.28 -5.48
CA SER A 129 8.97 10.61 -5.69
C SER A 129 10.42 10.76 -5.15
N HIS A 130 11.12 11.79 -5.62
CA HIS A 130 12.48 12.11 -5.15
C HIS A 130 12.55 12.46 -3.66
N LEU A 131 11.44 12.81 -3.03
CA LEU A 131 11.31 12.97 -1.58
C LEU A 131 11.67 11.67 -0.81
N PHE A 132 11.44 10.51 -1.45
CA PHE A 132 11.71 9.19 -0.92
C PHE A 132 12.88 8.50 -1.66
N GLY A 133 13.78 9.29 -2.23
CA GLY A 133 15.02 8.83 -2.83
C GLY A 133 15.07 8.82 -4.36
N GLY A 134 13.93 8.86 -5.05
CA GLY A 134 13.87 8.86 -6.52
C GLY A 134 14.40 7.57 -7.15
N TYR A 135 14.24 6.44 -6.49
CA TYR A 135 14.63 5.15 -7.05
C TYR A 135 13.69 4.72 -8.18
N ALA A 136 14.27 4.24 -9.27
CA ALA A 136 13.49 3.64 -10.35
C ALA A 136 12.63 2.48 -9.84
N GLY A 137 11.40 2.41 -10.30
CA GLY A 137 10.45 1.38 -9.94
C GLY A 137 10.57 0.10 -10.77
N GLY A 138 9.70 -0.86 -10.48
CA GLY A 138 9.64 -2.17 -11.12
C GLY A 138 8.51 -2.33 -12.14
N GLN A 139 7.79 -1.27 -12.52
CA GLN A 139 6.92 -1.32 -13.71
C GLN A 139 7.76 -1.18 -14.97
N ALA A 140 8.68 -2.13 -15.15
CA ALA A 140 9.71 -2.16 -16.18
C ALA A 140 10.11 -3.61 -16.49
N GLU A 141 10.92 -3.81 -17.52
CA GLU A 141 11.50 -5.13 -17.84
C GLU A 141 12.58 -5.56 -16.84
N TYR A 142 13.34 -4.59 -16.30
CA TYR A 142 14.39 -4.84 -15.31
C TYR A 142 14.38 -3.73 -14.24
N ALA A 143 14.84 -4.07 -13.04
CA ALA A 143 15.07 -3.10 -11.96
C ALA A 143 16.41 -3.36 -11.25
N ARG A 144 17.06 -2.26 -10.82
CA ARG A 144 18.17 -2.32 -9.86
C ARG A 144 17.60 -2.34 -8.45
N VAL A 145 18.01 -3.30 -7.65
CA VAL A 145 17.61 -3.46 -6.27
C VAL A 145 18.81 -3.18 -5.36
N PRO A 146 18.88 -2.01 -4.68
CA PRO A 146 19.92 -1.72 -3.70
C PRO A 146 19.71 -2.53 -2.42
N PHE A 147 20.79 -2.74 -1.65
CA PHE A 147 20.77 -3.55 -0.43
C PHE A 147 20.14 -4.94 -0.66
N ALA A 148 20.48 -5.57 -1.78
CA ALA A 148 19.90 -6.85 -2.21
C ALA A 148 20.23 -8.02 -1.25
N ASP A 149 21.18 -7.84 -0.35
CA ASP A 149 21.49 -8.75 0.74
C ASP A 149 20.53 -8.63 1.94
N VAL A 150 19.60 -7.65 1.93
CA VAL A 150 18.67 -7.37 3.04
C VAL A 150 17.21 -7.48 2.60
N GLY A 151 16.82 -6.71 1.57
CA GLY A 151 15.41 -6.52 1.21
C GLY A 151 14.75 -7.75 0.59
N PRO A 152 15.27 -8.27 -0.52
CA PRO A 152 14.62 -9.32 -1.27
C PRO A 152 14.49 -10.64 -0.50
N MET A 153 13.37 -11.32 -0.71
CA MET A 153 13.14 -12.66 -0.20
C MET A 153 12.96 -13.67 -1.34
N LYS A 154 13.66 -14.81 -1.25
CA LYS A 154 13.52 -15.89 -2.23
C LYS A 154 12.12 -16.50 -2.16
N VAL A 155 11.56 -16.75 -3.33
CA VAL A 155 10.30 -17.45 -3.51
C VAL A 155 10.60 -18.97 -3.60
N PRO A 156 10.00 -19.78 -2.75
CA PRO A 156 10.10 -21.24 -2.83
C PRO A 156 9.50 -21.76 -4.13
N ASP A 157 9.96 -22.93 -4.56
CA ASP A 157 9.36 -23.65 -5.68
C ASP A 157 7.89 -24.01 -5.40
N GLY A 158 7.08 -24.09 -6.47
CA GLY A 158 5.68 -24.46 -6.39
C GLY A 158 4.69 -23.32 -6.16
N LEU A 159 5.16 -22.10 -5.88
CA LEU A 159 4.31 -20.91 -5.81
C LEU A 159 4.38 -20.11 -7.12
N THR A 160 3.23 -19.66 -7.61
CA THR A 160 3.13 -18.78 -8.76
C THR A 160 3.49 -17.33 -8.40
N ASP A 161 3.82 -16.52 -9.39
CA ASP A 161 4.07 -15.09 -9.20
C ASP A 161 2.85 -14.39 -8.59
N ASP A 162 1.65 -14.72 -9.07
CA ASP A 162 0.40 -14.12 -8.62
C ASP A 162 0.11 -14.40 -7.13
N GLN A 163 0.57 -15.54 -6.60
CA GLN A 163 0.41 -15.89 -5.20
C GLN A 163 1.37 -15.15 -4.26
N VAL A 164 2.50 -14.67 -4.77
CA VAL A 164 3.55 -14.07 -3.91
C VAL A 164 3.81 -12.59 -4.19
N LEU A 165 3.38 -12.06 -5.34
CA LEU A 165 3.61 -10.68 -5.72
C LEU A 165 3.21 -9.68 -4.62
N PHE A 166 2.07 -9.90 -3.99
CA PHE A 166 1.52 -8.95 -3.01
C PHE A 166 2.19 -8.99 -1.63
N LEU A 167 3.15 -9.91 -1.43
CA LEU A 167 4.06 -9.85 -0.28
C LEU A 167 5.00 -8.64 -0.35
N THR A 168 5.12 -8.01 -1.52
CA THR A 168 5.98 -6.84 -1.74
C THR A 168 5.44 -5.57 -1.08
N ASP A 169 4.10 -5.48 -0.88
CA ASP A 169 3.43 -4.30 -0.31
C ASP A 169 2.07 -4.63 0.33
N ILE A 170 1.00 -4.77 -0.47
CA ILE A 170 -0.38 -4.62 0.00
C ILE A 170 -0.83 -5.69 0.99
N PHE A 171 -0.28 -6.90 0.94
CA PHE A 171 -0.59 -7.93 1.93
C PHE A 171 0.08 -7.61 3.29
N PRO A 172 1.40 -7.37 3.38
CA PRO A 172 2.02 -6.85 4.60
C PRO A 172 1.35 -5.58 5.13
N THR A 173 0.93 -4.66 4.24
CA THR A 173 0.29 -3.40 4.62
C THR A 173 -1.08 -3.64 5.26
N GLY A 174 -1.90 -4.49 4.67
CA GLY A 174 -3.17 -4.90 5.26
C GLY A 174 -2.99 -5.69 6.57
N TYR A 175 -1.94 -6.52 6.65
CA TYR A 175 -1.64 -7.28 7.86
C TYR A 175 -1.19 -6.37 9.00
N MET A 176 -0.26 -5.45 8.76
CA MET A 176 0.17 -4.46 9.74
C MET A 176 -1.01 -3.58 10.20
N ALA A 177 -1.89 -3.21 9.27
CA ALA A 177 -3.08 -2.45 9.62
C ALA A 177 -3.97 -3.18 10.64
N ALA A 178 -4.16 -4.48 10.47
CA ALA A 178 -4.91 -5.31 11.41
C ALA A 178 -4.11 -5.58 12.71
N GLU A 179 -2.79 -5.85 12.63
CA GLU A 179 -1.92 -6.04 13.81
C GLU A 179 -1.91 -4.80 14.72
N ASN A 180 -1.93 -3.60 14.13
CA ASN A 180 -2.01 -2.33 14.85
C ASN A 180 -3.28 -2.17 15.70
N CYS A 181 -4.30 -2.95 15.43
CA CYS A 181 -5.57 -2.92 16.16
C CYS A 181 -5.54 -3.72 17.46
N ASP A 182 -4.46 -4.48 17.74
CA ASP A 182 -4.34 -5.35 18.92
C ASP A 182 -5.59 -6.23 19.12
N ILE A 183 -6.03 -6.89 18.03
CA ILE A 183 -7.29 -7.64 17.94
C ILE A 183 -7.30 -8.80 18.94
N GLU A 184 -8.37 -8.90 19.72
CA GLU A 184 -8.65 -9.99 20.64
C GLU A 184 -9.82 -10.87 20.13
N PRO A 185 -9.91 -12.15 20.54
CA PRO A 185 -11.07 -12.99 20.21
C PRO A 185 -12.39 -12.36 20.67
N GLY A 186 -13.35 -12.25 19.75
CA GLY A 186 -14.64 -11.61 20.00
C GLY A 186 -14.72 -10.15 19.54
N ASP A 187 -13.61 -9.55 19.09
CA ASP A 187 -13.59 -8.17 18.61
C ASP A 187 -14.32 -8.00 17.28
N ILE A 188 -14.95 -6.85 17.12
CA ILE A 188 -15.55 -6.37 15.87
C ILE A 188 -14.64 -5.30 15.29
N VAL A 189 -14.15 -5.53 14.08
CA VAL A 189 -13.29 -4.59 13.36
C VAL A 189 -14.05 -3.93 12.21
N ALA A 190 -13.97 -2.62 12.08
CA ALA A 190 -14.54 -1.91 10.94
C ALA A 190 -13.42 -1.37 10.04
N VAL A 191 -13.55 -1.59 8.72
CA VAL A 191 -12.54 -1.21 7.72
C VAL A 191 -13.14 -0.24 6.72
N TRP A 192 -12.66 1.00 6.72
CA TRP A 192 -13.00 2.00 5.71
C TRP A 192 -12.10 1.83 4.50
N GLY A 193 -12.70 1.58 3.34
CA GLY A 193 -12.03 1.30 2.07
C GLY A 193 -11.86 -0.19 1.81
N CYS A 194 -12.51 -0.68 0.74
CA CYS A 194 -12.40 -2.05 0.24
C CYS A 194 -11.51 -2.13 -1.02
N GLY A 195 -10.52 -1.22 -1.13
CA GLY A 195 -9.44 -1.35 -2.10
C GLY A 195 -8.52 -2.53 -1.76
N PRO A 196 -7.48 -2.80 -2.57
CA PRO A 196 -6.61 -3.96 -2.35
C PRO A 196 -6.04 -4.07 -0.94
N VAL A 197 -5.55 -2.96 -0.35
CA VAL A 197 -5.07 -2.93 1.05
C VAL A 197 -6.19 -3.25 2.03
N GLY A 198 -7.38 -2.65 1.86
CA GLY A 198 -8.53 -2.90 2.72
C GLY A 198 -8.99 -4.37 2.68
N LEU A 199 -8.98 -5.00 1.50
CA LEU A 199 -9.32 -6.42 1.36
C LEU A 199 -8.33 -7.32 2.12
N PHE A 200 -7.02 -7.00 2.06
CA PHE A 200 -6.04 -7.71 2.88
C PHE A 200 -6.16 -7.38 4.37
N ALA A 201 -6.52 -6.14 4.75
CA ALA A 201 -6.79 -5.79 6.15
C ALA A 201 -7.97 -6.60 6.71
N ILE A 202 -9.05 -6.75 5.95
CA ILE A 202 -10.21 -7.57 6.32
C ILE A 202 -9.79 -9.04 6.56
N LYS A 203 -9.10 -9.65 5.59
CA LYS A 203 -8.62 -11.04 5.76
C LYS A 203 -7.66 -11.18 6.95
N SER A 204 -6.78 -10.20 7.13
CA SER A 204 -5.81 -10.20 8.24
C SER A 204 -6.49 -10.02 9.60
N ALA A 205 -7.55 -9.21 9.69
CA ALA A 205 -8.33 -9.08 10.91
C ALA A 205 -8.92 -10.44 11.35
N TYR A 206 -9.51 -11.21 10.42
CA TYR A 206 -9.95 -12.57 10.72
C TYR A 206 -8.80 -13.51 11.08
N MET A 207 -7.66 -13.44 10.40
CA MET A 207 -6.47 -14.24 10.73
C MET A 207 -5.93 -13.94 12.13
N LEU A 208 -6.16 -12.73 12.65
CA LEU A 208 -5.73 -12.29 13.97
C LEU A 208 -6.79 -12.50 15.06
N GLY A 209 -7.98 -13.02 14.71
CA GLY A 209 -8.99 -13.44 15.69
C GLY A 209 -10.23 -12.57 15.79
N ALA A 210 -10.43 -11.59 14.89
CA ALA A 210 -11.68 -10.84 14.86
C ALA A 210 -12.88 -11.77 14.68
N GLU A 211 -13.93 -11.58 15.47
CA GLU A 211 -15.19 -12.34 15.34
C GLU A 211 -15.98 -11.87 14.12
N ARG A 212 -16.01 -10.55 13.91
CA ARG A 212 -16.73 -9.93 12.80
C ARG A 212 -15.91 -8.82 12.18
N VAL A 213 -16.01 -8.64 10.86
CA VAL A 213 -15.42 -7.51 10.15
C VAL A 213 -16.49 -6.81 9.32
N ILE A 214 -16.62 -5.50 9.52
CA ILE A 214 -17.54 -4.62 8.79
C ILE A 214 -16.72 -3.83 7.78
N ALA A 215 -16.99 -3.99 6.50
CA ALA A 215 -16.28 -3.36 5.40
C ALA A 215 -17.12 -2.23 4.79
N ILE A 216 -16.55 -1.04 4.71
CA ILE A 216 -17.23 0.19 4.29
C ILE A 216 -16.59 0.71 2.99
N ASP A 217 -17.36 0.81 1.92
CA ASP A 217 -16.95 1.41 0.63
C ASP A 217 -18.20 1.93 -0.08
N ARG A 218 -18.03 2.47 -1.29
CA ARG A 218 -19.11 2.87 -2.20
C ARG A 218 -19.10 2.11 -3.52
N VAL A 219 -17.98 1.46 -3.84
CA VAL A 219 -17.79 0.75 -5.12
C VAL A 219 -18.38 -0.65 -4.99
N PRO A 220 -19.47 -0.96 -5.72
CA PRO A 220 -20.19 -2.22 -5.56
C PRO A 220 -19.32 -3.45 -5.74
N GLU A 221 -18.43 -3.45 -6.72
CA GLU A 221 -17.55 -4.58 -7.02
C GLU A 221 -16.55 -4.85 -5.89
N ARG A 222 -16.07 -3.79 -5.23
CA ARG A 222 -15.18 -3.89 -4.06
C ARG A 222 -15.93 -4.44 -2.85
N LEU A 223 -17.14 -3.96 -2.60
CA LEU A 223 -18.02 -4.47 -1.54
C LEU A 223 -18.37 -5.93 -1.78
N GLN A 224 -18.68 -6.31 -3.03
CA GLN A 224 -18.95 -7.70 -3.39
C GLN A 224 -17.72 -8.58 -3.10
N MET A 225 -16.51 -8.16 -3.50
CA MET A 225 -15.28 -8.90 -3.22
C MET A 225 -15.01 -9.01 -1.71
N ALA A 226 -15.24 -7.95 -0.93
CA ALA A 226 -15.13 -7.97 0.53
C ALA A 226 -16.08 -8.99 1.15
N LYS A 227 -17.32 -9.04 0.67
CA LYS A 227 -18.34 -10.01 1.14
C LYS A 227 -18.02 -11.45 0.75
N GLU A 228 -17.74 -11.69 -0.54
CA GLU A 228 -17.61 -13.04 -1.07
C GLU A 228 -16.25 -13.66 -0.77
N GLN A 229 -15.16 -12.91 -1.00
CA GLN A 229 -13.80 -13.40 -0.86
C GLN A 229 -13.25 -13.23 0.57
N CYS A 230 -13.70 -12.19 1.28
CA CYS A 230 -13.17 -11.90 2.62
C CYS A 230 -14.16 -12.17 3.75
N LYS A 231 -15.43 -12.53 3.44
CA LYS A 231 -16.49 -12.84 4.42
C LYS A 231 -16.90 -11.65 5.31
N ALA A 232 -16.66 -10.43 4.89
CA ALA A 232 -17.04 -9.24 5.64
C ALA A 232 -18.55 -8.95 5.52
N GLU A 233 -19.11 -8.32 6.55
CA GLU A 233 -20.37 -7.60 6.47
C GLU A 233 -20.10 -6.27 5.74
N ILE A 234 -21.02 -5.81 4.89
CA ILE A 234 -20.74 -4.67 4.02
C ILE A 234 -21.67 -3.49 4.29
N ILE A 235 -21.14 -2.29 4.16
CA ILE A 235 -21.89 -1.04 4.19
C ILE A 235 -21.52 -0.23 2.94
N ASN A 236 -22.54 0.17 2.16
CA ASN A 236 -22.39 1.17 1.12
C ASN A 236 -22.72 2.55 1.69
N TYR A 237 -21.69 3.40 1.85
CA TYR A 237 -21.89 4.72 2.45
C TYR A 237 -22.59 5.75 1.53
N GLU A 238 -22.87 5.42 0.27
CA GLU A 238 -23.76 6.22 -0.58
C GLU A 238 -25.25 5.93 -0.29
N GLU A 239 -25.56 4.82 0.34
CA GLU A 239 -26.94 4.40 0.67
C GLU A 239 -27.33 4.74 2.11
N VAL A 240 -26.36 4.71 3.04
CA VAL A 240 -26.59 4.96 4.47
C VAL A 240 -25.44 5.74 5.10
N ASP A 241 -25.69 6.42 6.23
CA ASP A 241 -24.60 6.98 7.02
C ASP A 241 -23.75 5.87 7.62
N ALA A 242 -22.50 5.78 7.19
CA ALA A 242 -21.61 4.70 7.61
C ALA A 242 -21.34 4.68 9.12
N GLY A 243 -21.21 5.87 9.75
CA GLY A 243 -20.94 5.96 11.18
C GLY A 243 -22.11 5.49 12.02
N GLU A 244 -23.33 5.82 11.62
CA GLU A 244 -24.57 5.36 12.29
C GLU A 244 -24.79 3.87 12.06
N ALA A 245 -24.66 3.41 10.81
CA ALA A 245 -24.84 1.99 10.46
C ALA A 245 -23.85 1.08 11.23
N VAL A 246 -22.56 1.45 11.29
CA VAL A 246 -21.56 0.71 12.07
C VAL A 246 -21.94 0.64 13.54
N LYS A 247 -22.43 1.73 14.14
CA LYS A 247 -22.90 1.74 15.54
C LYS A 247 -24.10 0.83 15.74
N GLU A 248 -25.08 0.88 14.85
CA GLU A 248 -26.26 0.01 14.92
C GLU A 248 -25.86 -1.46 14.85
N MET A 249 -24.99 -1.86 13.88
CA MET A 249 -24.49 -3.22 13.72
C MET A 249 -23.67 -3.72 14.92
N THR A 250 -23.21 -2.81 15.78
CA THR A 250 -22.44 -3.10 17.00
C THR A 250 -23.23 -2.82 18.29
N GLY A 251 -24.57 -2.78 18.20
CA GLY A 251 -25.46 -2.57 19.35
C GLY A 251 -25.30 -1.21 20.01
N GLY A 252 -24.92 -0.18 19.28
CA GLY A 252 -24.71 1.19 19.76
C GLY A 252 -23.37 1.46 20.44
N ARG A 253 -22.56 0.41 20.71
CA ARG A 253 -21.25 0.51 21.36
C ARG A 253 -20.18 1.08 20.42
N GLY A 254 -20.21 0.74 19.16
CA GLY A 254 -19.18 0.93 18.17
C GLY A 254 -18.20 -0.26 18.10
N PRO A 255 -17.45 -0.41 16.98
CA PRO A 255 -16.46 -1.48 16.80
C PRO A 255 -15.29 -1.32 17.77
N ASP A 256 -14.64 -2.44 18.07
CA ASP A 256 -13.48 -2.51 18.97
C ASP A 256 -12.25 -1.85 18.33
N ALA A 257 -12.10 -2.00 17.01
CA ALA A 257 -11.07 -1.33 16.24
C ALA A 257 -11.59 -0.84 14.88
N CYS A 258 -10.96 0.22 14.38
CA CYS A 258 -11.26 0.82 13.09
C CYS A 258 -9.98 0.97 12.27
N ILE A 259 -10.05 0.57 11.00
CA ILE A 259 -8.93 0.66 10.04
C ILE A 259 -9.30 1.66 8.95
N ASP A 260 -8.44 2.65 8.72
CA ASP A 260 -8.48 3.53 7.57
C ASP A 260 -7.58 2.95 6.46
N ALA A 261 -8.19 2.41 5.42
CA ALA A 261 -7.53 1.94 4.21
C ALA A 261 -7.84 2.83 2.98
N VAL A 262 -8.22 4.10 3.21
CA VAL A 262 -8.56 5.10 2.19
C VAL A 262 -7.50 6.20 2.10
N GLY A 263 -7.23 6.88 3.21
CA GLY A 263 -6.28 7.98 3.28
C GLY A 263 -6.78 9.28 2.63
N MET A 264 -5.85 10.03 2.00
CA MET A 264 -6.04 11.38 1.46
C MET A 264 -7.11 11.52 0.36
N GLU A 265 -7.47 10.44 -0.30
CA GLU A 265 -8.45 10.45 -1.40
C GLU A 265 -9.87 10.06 -0.95
N ALA A 266 -10.18 10.17 0.34
CA ALA A 266 -11.50 9.87 0.86
C ALA A 266 -12.60 10.70 0.17
N HIS A 267 -13.70 10.04 -0.15
CA HIS A 267 -14.91 10.68 -0.66
C HIS A 267 -15.96 10.73 0.44
N GLY A 268 -16.73 11.82 0.49
CA GLY A 268 -17.82 12.00 1.43
C GLY A 268 -18.98 12.77 0.80
N THR A 269 -20.14 12.75 1.44
CA THR A 269 -21.39 13.36 0.96
C THR A 269 -21.82 14.58 1.76
N GLY A 270 -21.05 15.03 2.74
CA GLY A 270 -21.41 16.16 3.62
C GLY A 270 -20.75 17.49 3.25
N ALA A 271 -21.09 18.55 4.00
CA ALA A 271 -20.53 19.90 3.84
C ALA A 271 -19.00 19.93 4.04
N ASP A 272 -18.46 19.12 4.94
CA ASP A 272 -17.02 19.01 5.17
C ASP A 272 -16.31 18.37 3.97
N ALA A 273 -16.93 17.39 3.31
CA ALA A 273 -16.40 16.80 2.08
C ALA A 273 -16.34 17.79 0.92
N LEU A 274 -17.36 18.65 0.78
CA LEU A 274 -17.36 19.74 -0.21
C LEU A 274 -16.26 20.75 0.09
N TYR A 275 -16.08 21.11 1.37
CA TYR A 275 -15.03 22.02 1.80
C TYR A 275 -13.63 21.47 1.47
N ASP A 276 -13.36 20.19 1.78
CA ASP A 276 -12.10 19.52 1.47
C ASP A 276 -11.85 19.46 -0.06
N GLN A 277 -12.90 19.20 -0.87
CA GLN A 277 -12.79 19.20 -2.34
C GLN A 277 -12.42 20.59 -2.88
N VAL A 278 -13.01 21.65 -2.34
CA VAL A 278 -12.70 23.04 -2.75
C VAL A 278 -11.25 23.39 -2.40
N LYS A 279 -10.80 23.05 -1.20
CA LYS A 279 -9.40 23.26 -0.77
C LYS A 279 -8.40 22.51 -1.67
N GLN A 280 -8.69 21.27 -1.99
CA GLN A 280 -7.85 20.47 -2.89
C GLN A 280 -7.80 21.08 -4.30
N ALA A 281 -8.95 21.55 -4.84
CA ALA A 281 -9.02 22.17 -6.16
C ALA A 281 -8.17 23.46 -6.25
N VAL A 282 -8.07 24.22 -5.16
CA VAL A 282 -7.24 25.44 -5.09
C VAL A 282 -5.83 25.18 -4.54
N ARG A 283 -5.42 23.89 -4.37
CA ARG A 283 -4.12 23.46 -3.88
C ARG A 283 -3.73 23.99 -2.49
N LEU A 284 -4.70 24.31 -1.65
CA LEU A 284 -4.47 24.72 -0.26
C LEU A 284 -4.26 23.52 0.66
N GLU A 285 -4.85 22.37 0.30
CA GLU A 285 -4.73 21.12 1.03
C GLU A 285 -4.92 19.96 0.05
N THR A 286 -4.18 18.85 0.24
CA THR A 286 -4.29 17.68 -0.64
C THR A 286 -5.13 16.57 -0.01
N ASP A 287 -5.22 16.53 1.31
CA ASP A 287 -5.79 15.43 2.07
C ASP A 287 -7.27 15.64 2.38
N ARG A 288 -8.07 14.59 2.23
CA ARG A 288 -9.50 14.56 2.54
C ARG A 288 -9.77 13.53 3.64
N PRO A 289 -9.80 13.93 4.92
CA PRO A 289 -9.85 13.00 6.04
C PRO A 289 -11.27 12.54 6.41
N THR A 290 -12.18 12.42 5.46
CA THR A 290 -13.58 12.03 5.75
C THR A 290 -13.66 10.67 6.44
N ALA A 291 -12.93 9.66 5.95
CA ALA A 291 -12.86 8.35 6.57
C ALA A 291 -12.33 8.45 8.01
N LEU A 292 -11.20 9.13 8.21
CA LEU A 292 -10.60 9.33 9.53
C LEU A 292 -11.56 10.00 10.54
N ARG A 293 -12.32 11.01 10.11
CA ARG A 293 -13.32 11.66 10.96
C ARG A 293 -14.43 10.68 11.39
N GLN A 294 -14.91 9.86 10.44
CA GLN A 294 -15.96 8.87 10.70
C GLN A 294 -15.49 7.79 11.68
N LEU A 295 -14.31 7.19 11.45
CA LEU A 295 -13.82 6.11 12.31
C LEU A 295 -13.52 6.59 13.74
N ILE A 296 -13.06 7.86 13.96
CA ILE A 296 -12.89 8.44 15.29
C ILE A 296 -14.24 8.49 16.03
N VAL A 297 -15.30 8.88 15.32
CA VAL A 297 -16.65 9.00 15.91
C VAL A 297 -17.31 7.63 16.10
N ALA A 298 -17.09 6.67 15.20
CA ALA A 298 -17.71 5.35 15.25
C ALA A 298 -17.07 4.42 16.28
N CYS A 299 -15.73 4.43 16.42
CA CYS A 299 -14.99 3.54 17.31
C CYS A 299 -15.47 3.63 18.76
N ARG A 300 -15.54 2.50 19.48
CA ARG A 300 -15.92 2.49 20.90
C ARG A 300 -14.91 3.23 21.77
N LYS A 301 -15.31 3.53 23.03
CA LYS A 301 -14.38 4.04 24.05
C LYS A 301 -13.29 3.01 24.33
N GLY A 302 -12.05 3.48 24.48
CA GLY A 302 -10.87 2.64 24.66
C GLY A 302 -10.51 1.76 23.46
N GLY A 303 -11.06 2.06 22.27
CA GLY A 303 -10.80 1.27 21.05
C GLY A 303 -9.54 1.71 20.32
N HIS A 304 -9.24 1.00 19.22
CA HIS A 304 -8.02 1.15 18.44
C HIS A 304 -8.29 1.74 17.05
N LEU A 305 -7.44 2.65 16.62
CA LEU A 305 -7.44 3.20 15.27
C LEU A 305 -6.13 2.83 14.57
N SER A 306 -6.23 2.21 13.40
CA SER A 306 -5.10 1.91 12.54
C SER A 306 -5.22 2.67 11.22
N LEU A 307 -4.22 3.50 10.89
CA LEU A 307 -4.22 4.30 9.68
C LEU A 307 -3.19 3.73 8.69
N ALA A 308 -3.67 2.96 7.73
CA ALA A 308 -2.89 2.42 6.62
C ALA A 308 -3.02 3.30 5.36
N GLY A 309 -4.08 4.08 5.25
CA GLY A 309 -4.26 5.06 4.19
C GLY A 309 -3.21 6.16 4.27
N VAL A 310 -2.67 6.56 3.12
CA VAL A 310 -1.61 7.57 3.05
C VAL A 310 -2.18 8.97 3.26
N TYR A 311 -1.55 9.74 4.14
CA TYR A 311 -1.75 11.18 4.29
C TYR A 311 -0.44 11.90 4.01
N GLY A 312 -0.47 12.90 3.13
CA GLY A 312 0.75 13.57 2.64
C GLY A 312 1.07 14.89 3.33
N GLY A 313 0.15 15.46 4.10
CA GLY A 313 0.32 16.80 4.63
C GLY A 313 -0.48 17.10 5.90
N PHE A 314 -0.96 18.33 6.00
CA PHE A 314 -1.73 18.79 7.15
C PHE A 314 -3.21 18.40 7.01
N LEU A 315 -3.80 17.99 8.14
CA LEU A 315 -5.22 17.69 8.24
C LEU A 315 -5.91 18.71 9.15
N ASP A 316 -7.06 19.20 8.71
CA ASP A 316 -7.91 20.06 9.57
C ASP A 316 -9.20 19.35 9.99
N LYS A 317 -9.96 20.01 10.89
CA LYS A 317 -11.26 19.54 11.39
C LYS A 317 -11.26 18.09 11.91
N ILE A 318 -10.16 17.65 12.49
CA ILE A 318 -10.08 16.34 13.15
C ILE A 318 -10.78 16.43 14.52
N PRO A 319 -11.75 15.52 14.84
CA PRO A 319 -12.49 15.56 16.10
C PRO A 319 -11.65 15.06 17.28
N MET A 320 -10.53 15.75 17.57
CA MET A 320 -9.57 15.37 18.62
C MET A 320 -10.20 15.31 20.01
N GLY A 321 -11.18 16.17 20.30
CA GLY A 321 -11.93 16.10 21.56
C GLY A 321 -12.67 14.77 21.73
N SER A 322 -13.23 14.23 20.66
CA SER A 322 -13.87 12.91 20.67
C SER A 322 -12.83 11.80 20.90
N ALA A 323 -11.72 11.84 20.16
CA ALA A 323 -10.65 10.86 20.28
C ALA A 323 -10.07 10.83 21.71
N PHE A 324 -9.77 12.02 22.28
CA PHE A 324 -9.23 12.16 23.62
C PHE A 324 -10.19 11.63 24.69
N ASN A 325 -11.47 12.04 24.65
CA ASN A 325 -12.44 11.63 25.67
C ASN A 325 -12.87 10.16 25.56
N LYS A 326 -12.65 9.53 24.40
CA LYS A 326 -12.82 8.08 24.24
C LYS A 326 -11.60 7.27 24.66
N GLY A 327 -10.44 7.91 24.88
CA GLY A 327 -9.17 7.21 25.17
C GLY A 327 -8.73 6.30 24.04
N LEU A 328 -8.82 6.78 22.78
CA LEU A 328 -8.47 5.97 21.62
C LEU A 328 -6.97 5.78 21.49
N THR A 329 -6.53 4.56 21.16
CA THR A 329 -5.15 4.26 20.75
C THR A 329 -5.03 4.41 19.26
N TRP A 330 -4.00 5.12 18.77
CA TRP A 330 -3.74 5.33 17.35
C TRP A 330 -2.40 4.74 16.98
N LYS A 331 -2.38 3.91 15.93
CA LYS A 331 -1.15 3.41 15.30
C LYS A 331 -1.20 3.67 13.79
N MET A 332 -0.08 4.13 13.24
CA MET A 332 0.01 4.50 11.83
C MET A 332 1.47 4.44 11.34
N GLY A 333 1.66 4.45 10.05
CA GLY A 333 2.98 4.56 9.43
C GLY A 333 3.10 3.75 8.14
N GLN A 334 4.19 3.97 7.43
CA GLN A 334 4.58 3.13 6.29
C GLN A 334 4.91 1.73 6.78
N THR A 335 4.53 0.75 5.98
CA THR A 335 4.65 -0.67 6.38
C THR A 335 6.10 -1.13 6.51
N HIS A 336 6.38 -1.80 7.61
CA HIS A 336 7.66 -2.47 7.87
C HIS A 336 7.69 -3.83 7.14
N VAL A 337 7.64 -3.83 5.80
CA VAL A 337 7.40 -5.03 4.97
C VAL A 337 8.32 -6.19 5.34
N HIS A 338 9.59 -5.92 5.55
CA HIS A 338 10.60 -6.95 5.88
C HIS A 338 10.20 -7.80 7.10
N LYS A 339 9.57 -7.19 8.12
CA LYS A 339 9.06 -7.88 9.31
C LYS A 339 8.05 -8.98 8.96
N TYR A 340 7.23 -8.73 7.95
CA TYR A 340 6.07 -9.56 7.62
C TYR A 340 6.32 -10.57 6.49
N LEU A 341 7.39 -10.40 5.70
CA LEU A 341 7.64 -11.22 4.51
C LEU A 341 7.62 -12.72 4.82
N ARG A 342 8.45 -13.17 5.77
CA ARG A 342 8.56 -14.59 6.07
C ARG A 342 7.28 -15.15 6.70
N PRO A 343 6.72 -14.55 7.76
CA PRO A 343 5.48 -15.05 8.36
C PRO A 343 4.31 -15.14 7.37
N LEU A 344 4.18 -14.17 6.46
CA LEU A 344 3.08 -14.17 5.49
C LEU A 344 3.33 -15.16 4.35
N LEU A 345 4.59 -15.32 3.90
CA LEU A 345 4.93 -16.37 2.93
C LEU A 345 4.62 -17.75 3.49
N ASP A 346 4.93 -18.02 4.76
CA ASP A 346 4.63 -19.29 5.41
C ASP A 346 3.12 -19.58 5.43
N ARG A 347 2.26 -18.56 5.59
CA ARG A 347 0.79 -18.69 5.49
C ARG A 347 0.34 -19.01 4.07
N VAL A 348 0.95 -18.36 3.05
CA VAL A 348 0.68 -18.66 1.64
C VAL A 348 1.07 -20.10 1.31
N GLN A 349 2.24 -20.55 1.75
CA GLN A 349 2.71 -21.92 1.54
C GLN A 349 1.80 -22.99 2.18
N LYS A 350 1.20 -22.68 3.34
CA LYS A 350 0.24 -23.56 4.03
C LYS A 350 -1.15 -23.51 3.41
N GLY A 351 -1.40 -22.64 2.43
CA GLY A 351 -2.72 -22.47 1.82
C GLY A 351 -3.74 -21.77 2.74
N GLU A 352 -3.29 -21.09 3.80
CA GLU A 352 -4.16 -20.31 4.69
C GLU A 352 -4.78 -19.10 3.97
N ILE A 353 -4.06 -18.59 2.98
CA ILE A 353 -4.51 -17.51 2.09
C ILE A 353 -3.88 -17.67 0.70
N ASP A 354 -4.67 -17.40 -0.33
CA ASP A 354 -4.19 -17.17 -1.69
C ASP A 354 -4.29 -15.67 -2.02
N PRO A 355 -3.17 -14.92 -2.03
CA PRO A 355 -3.21 -13.48 -2.28
C PRO A 355 -3.68 -13.09 -3.68
N SER A 356 -3.70 -14.02 -4.63
CA SER A 356 -4.15 -13.75 -6.01
C SER A 356 -5.64 -13.39 -6.14
N PHE A 357 -6.42 -13.57 -5.07
CA PHE A 357 -7.87 -13.31 -5.07
C PHE A 357 -8.23 -11.85 -5.42
N VAL A 358 -7.32 -10.90 -5.21
CA VAL A 358 -7.55 -9.48 -5.53
C VAL A 358 -7.36 -9.13 -7.01
N ILE A 359 -6.71 -10.02 -7.79
CA ILE A 359 -6.34 -9.74 -9.19
C ILE A 359 -7.58 -9.79 -10.07
N THR A 360 -7.92 -8.66 -10.66
CA THR A 360 -9.00 -8.59 -11.65
C THR A 360 -8.47 -8.46 -13.08
N HIS A 361 -7.29 -7.86 -13.25
CA HIS A 361 -6.71 -7.60 -14.57
C HIS A 361 -5.26 -8.04 -14.63
N ARG A 362 -4.91 -8.75 -15.72
CA ARG A 362 -3.53 -9.07 -16.10
C ARG A 362 -3.29 -8.47 -17.49
N LEU A 363 -2.41 -7.49 -17.54
CA LEU A 363 -2.13 -6.72 -18.74
C LEU A 363 -0.66 -6.86 -19.13
N LYS A 364 -0.35 -6.58 -20.41
CA LYS A 364 1.03 -6.38 -20.85
C LYS A 364 1.57 -5.07 -20.29
N LEU A 365 2.89 -4.93 -20.23
CA LEU A 365 3.51 -3.68 -19.79
C LEU A 365 3.06 -2.49 -20.68
N GLU A 366 2.93 -2.71 -21.97
CA GLU A 366 2.50 -1.72 -22.97
C GLU A 366 1.09 -1.17 -22.67
N ASP A 367 0.24 -1.96 -22.04
CA ASP A 367 -1.13 -1.59 -21.70
C ASP A 367 -1.23 -0.87 -20.35
N ALA A 368 -0.09 -0.59 -19.68
CA ALA A 368 -0.07 0.08 -18.38
C ALA A 368 -0.85 1.41 -18.36
N PRO A 369 -0.76 2.32 -19.37
CA PRO A 369 -1.55 3.54 -19.38
C PRO A 369 -3.07 3.28 -19.31
N HIS A 370 -3.55 2.23 -20.00
CA HIS A 370 -4.94 1.78 -19.89
C HIS A 370 -5.24 1.25 -18.49
N GLY A 371 -4.34 0.43 -17.93
CA GLY A 371 -4.43 -0.11 -16.56
C GLY A 371 -4.57 1.00 -15.51
N TYR A 372 -3.76 2.05 -15.58
CA TYR A 372 -3.87 3.23 -14.71
C TYR A 372 -5.23 3.91 -14.81
N LYS A 373 -5.74 4.06 -16.04
CA LYS A 373 -7.02 4.72 -16.28
C LYS A 373 -8.19 3.93 -15.70
N ILE A 374 -8.32 2.64 -15.99
CA ILE A 374 -9.43 1.83 -15.48
C ILE A 374 -9.37 1.70 -13.95
N PHE A 375 -8.16 1.58 -13.38
CA PHE A 375 -7.96 1.49 -11.93
C PHE A 375 -8.34 2.80 -11.22
N LYS A 376 -7.92 3.95 -11.77
CA LYS A 376 -8.32 5.26 -11.27
C LYS A 376 -9.83 5.48 -11.35
N ASP A 377 -10.42 5.23 -12.52
CA ASP A 377 -11.83 5.48 -12.80
C ASP A 377 -12.75 4.43 -12.15
N LYS A 378 -12.19 3.37 -11.55
CA LYS A 378 -12.90 2.22 -10.98
C LYS A 378 -13.88 1.60 -11.99
N LYS A 379 -13.41 1.44 -13.25
CA LYS A 379 -14.17 0.88 -14.37
C LYS A 379 -13.77 -0.56 -14.62
N ASP A 380 -14.58 -1.26 -15.41
CA ASP A 380 -14.36 -2.64 -15.84
C ASP A 380 -14.17 -3.62 -14.65
N ASN A 381 -14.85 -3.36 -13.53
CA ASN A 381 -14.71 -4.13 -12.28
C ASN A 381 -13.26 -4.17 -11.78
N CYS A 382 -12.47 -3.14 -12.06
CA CYS A 382 -11.05 -3.09 -11.75
C CYS A 382 -10.79 -2.89 -10.25
N ILE A 383 -10.19 -3.90 -9.62
CA ILE A 383 -9.75 -3.86 -8.22
C ILE A 383 -8.22 -3.89 -8.13
N LYS A 384 -7.56 -4.77 -8.89
CA LYS A 384 -6.09 -4.85 -8.93
C LYS A 384 -5.61 -5.20 -10.33
N VAL A 385 -4.65 -4.43 -10.81
CA VAL A 385 -3.97 -4.64 -12.11
C VAL A 385 -2.58 -5.20 -11.86
N VAL A 386 -2.29 -6.32 -12.50
CA VAL A 386 -0.95 -6.92 -12.61
C VAL A 386 -0.44 -6.71 -14.02
N LEU A 387 0.78 -6.22 -14.14
CA LEU A 387 1.50 -6.05 -15.41
C LEU A 387 2.52 -7.18 -15.58
N LYS A 388 2.55 -7.76 -16.77
CA LYS A 388 3.46 -8.84 -17.17
C LYS A 388 4.40 -8.31 -18.27
N PRO A 389 5.64 -7.91 -17.92
CA PRO A 389 6.54 -7.24 -18.89
C PRO A 389 6.92 -8.08 -20.11
N TRP A 390 6.82 -9.39 -20.00
CA TRP A 390 7.23 -10.33 -21.06
C TRP A 390 6.05 -11.06 -21.73
N ALA A 391 4.81 -10.64 -21.44
CA ALA A 391 3.65 -11.21 -22.13
C ALA A 391 3.65 -10.76 -23.61
N THR A 392 3.50 -11.73 -24.51
CA THR A 392 3.42 -11.51 -25.97
C THR A 392 1.98 -11.28 -26.43
#